data_14986e5cb3a2f740f2dbfd2b43c36fd0
#
_entry.id   14986e5cb3a2f740f2dbfd2b43c36fd0
#
_cell.length_a   1.000
_cell.length_b   1.000
_cell.length_c   1.000
_cell.angle_alpha   90.00
_cell.angle_beta   90.00
_cell.angle_gamma   90.00
#
_symmetry.space_group_name_H-M   'P 1'
#
loop_
_entity.id
_entity.type
_entity.pdbx_description
1 polymer ?
#
loop_
_entity_poly.entity_id
_entity_poly.type
_entity_poly.pdbx_seq_one_letter_code
_entity_poly.pdbx_strand_id
1 'polypeptide(L)'
;MTRCQFAIHVLLTALLPLATACVDSAADESAKAIHAPQDQPQLSHALRDFARQVPDPHEKALLERGQACLDALTRMTEADQAAIRQVLDAIVAGQRWDLLMLDDAQRGVQTRAEVDRYTWQVAGSVGEFWTRMCALHLRDWHAGATAELMQWGANYGKGLQRLNILRDAHRDLHAGRCYFPAEELALLDLDRDRLCDAVRADDRLVLARLAPLLTEWQRLTEALLHDGLRYSLALCGRRLRLASALPCLIGIRTLTLLRQAGTQALLSHVKLPRREVRRLLMPLVLSGVSDRQLQASWNAGLQPGKGPALSARIGT
;
A
#
# COMPACT_ATOMS: atom_id res chain seq x y z
N MET A 1 7.14 -11.02 22.28
CA MET A 1 7.30 -10.41 20.95
C MET A 1 8.75 -10.62 20.51
N THR A 2 8.98 -11.20 19.32
CA THR A 2 10.33 -11.27 18.75
C THR A 2 10.80 -9.87 18.37
N ARG A 3 12.14 -9.65 18.30
CA ARG A 3 12.71 -8.34 17.88
C ARG A 3 12.16 -7.89 16.52
N CYS A 4 11.95 -8.83 15.59
CA CYS A 4 11.35 -8.58 14.28
C CYS A 4 9.90 -8.07 14.40
N GLN A 5 9.07 -8.70 15.23
CA GLN A 5 7.69 -8.24 15.47
C GLN A 5 7.63 -6.86 16.11
N PHE A 6 8.59 -6.55 16.99
CA PHE A 6 8.68 -5.23 17.62
C PHE A 6 9.07 -4.15 16.61
N ALA A 7 10.09 -4.39 15.77
CA ALA A 7 10.52 -3.44 14.75
C ALA A 7 9.41 -3.15 13.72
N ILE A 8 8.72 -4.19 13.25
CA ILE A 8 7.58 -4.05 12.33
C ILE A 8 6.42 -3.33 13.02
N HIS A 9 6.13 -3.64 14.28
CA HIS A 9 5.08 -2.97 15.03
C HIS A 9 5.38 -1.48 15.21
N VAL A 10 6.61 -1.12 15.57
CA VAL A 10 7.06 0.28 15.69
C VAL A 10 6.96 0.99 14.34
N LEU A 11 7.35 0.35 13.24
CA LEU A 11 7.24 0.93 11.90
C LEU A 11 5.78 1.18 11.51
N LEU A 12 4.92 0.15 11.61
CA LEU A 12 3.55 0.22 11.12
C LEU A 12 2.62 1.04 12.01
N THR A 13 2.86 1.06 13.32
CA THR A 13 1.96 1.70 14.27
C THR A 13 2.41 3.08 14.74
N ALA A 14 3.71 3.35 14.71
CA ALA A 14 4.25 4.57 15.27
C ALA A 14 4.99 5.45 14.23
N LEU A 15 5.86 4.88 13.41
CA LEU A 15 6.68 5.65 12.49
C LEU A 15 5.97 5.94 11.16
N LEU A 16 5.12 5.05 10.68
CA LEU A 16 4.37 5.27 9.44
C LEU A 16 3.36 6.43 9.56
N PRO A 17 2.52 6.50 10.62
CA PRO A 17 1.66 7.65 10.84
C PRO A 17 2.43 8.94 11.16
N LEU A 18 3.58 8.86 11.83
CA LEU A 18 4.47 10.01 12.04
C LEU A 18 5.04 10.55 10.72
N ALA A 19 5.44 9.66 9.82
CA ALA A 19 5.91 10.04 8.49
C ALA A 19 4.79 10.72 7.68
N THR A 20 3.54 10.24 7.76
CA THR A 20 2.38 10.87 7.09
C THR A 20 2.05 12.24 7.67
N ALA A 21 2.05 12.37 8.99
CA ALA A 21 1.74 13.63 9.65
C ALA A 21 2.81 14.73 9.43
N CYS A 22 4.08 14.34 9.28
CA CYS A 22 5.18 15.28 9.00
C CYS A 22 5.20 15.85 7.57
N VAL A 23 4.48 15.24 6.63
CA VAL A 23 4.50 15.65 5.22
C VAL A 23 3.76 16.97 4.98
N ASP A 24 2.74 17.29 5.80
CA ASP A 24 1.90 18.47 5.59
C ASP A 24 2.53 19.81 5.98
N SER A 25 3.57 19.86 6.83
CA SER A 25 4.08 21.18 7.28
C SER A 25 5.60 21.32 7.46
N ALA A 26 6.38 20.24 7.47
CA ALA A 26 7.82 20.30 7.78
C ALA A 26 8.67 19.23 7.07
N ALA A 27 8.27 18.82 5.86
CA ALA A 27 8.83 17.64 5.17
C ALA A 27 10.35 17.67 4.96
N ASP A 28 10.94 18.85 4.78
CA ASP A 28 12.38 18.96 4.47
C ASP A 28 13.28 18.91 5.71
N GLU A 29 12.84 19.42 6.85
CA GLU A 29 13.62 19.38 8.10
C GLU A 29 13.46 18.06 8.84
N SER A 30 12.26 17.48 8.83
CA SER A 30 11.99 16.22 9.52
C SER A 30 12.66 15.01 8.88
N ALA A 31 12.76 14.99 7.54
CA ALA A 31 13.49 13.94 6.82
C ALA A 31 15.00 13.98 7.13
N LYS A 32 15.59 15.18 7.25
CA LYS A 32 17.00 15.37 7.64
C LYS A 32 17.25 14.94 9.09
N ALA A 33 16.31 15.22 10.00
CA ALA A 33 16.45 14.94 11.43
C ALA A 33 16.41 13.45 11.79
N ILE A 34 15.81 12.60 10.93
CA ILE A 34 15.84 11.14 11.11
C ILE A 34 17.23 10.56 10.86
N HIS A 35 18.10 11.25 10.11
CA HIS A 35 19.42 10.78 9.71
C HIS A 35 20.54 11.07 10.68
N ALA A 36 20.43 12.12 11.50
CA ALA A 36 21.51 12.52 12.41
C ALA A 36 21.11 12.35 13.89
N PRO A 37 21.86 11.59 14.71
CA PRO A 37 21.60 11.44 16.15
C PRO A 37 21.60 12.76 16.92
N GLN A 38 22.28 13.77 16.42
CA GLN A 38 22.38 15.11 17.04
C GLN A 38 21.14 15.98 16.82
N ASP A 39 20.23 15.61 15.89
CA ASP A 39 19.03 16.38 15.58
C ASP A 39 17.76 15.85 16.31
N GLN A 40 17.90 14.78 17.11
CA GLN A 40 16.78 14.19 17.87
C GLN A 40 16.05 15.17 18.80
N PRO A 41 16.72 16.10 19.53
CA PRO A 41 16.02 17.08 20.35
C PRO A 41 15.12 18.03 19.53
N GLN A 42 15.59 18.42 18.32
CA GLN A 42 14.86 19.30 17.41
C GLN A 42 13.63 18.58 16.85
N LEU A 43 13.78 17.32 16.43
CA LEU A 43 12.68 16.50 15.95
C LEU A 43 11.61 16.29 17.05
N SER A 44 12.04 16.03 18.29
CA SER A 44 11.14 15.89 19.44
C SER A 44 10.36 17.16 19.73
N HIS A 45 10.98 18.32 19.54
CA HIS A 45 10.32 19.61 19.72
C HIS A 45 9.31 19.84 18.59
N ALA A 46 9.69 19.63 17.35
CA ALA A 46 8.83 19.76 16.17
C ALA A 46 7.60 18.84 16.26
N LEU A 47 7.77 17.57 16.68
CA LEU A 47 6.67 16.63 16.86
C LEU A 47 5.67 17.09 17.93
N ARG A 48 6.15 17.66 19.05
CA ARG A 48 5.28 18.19 20.10
C ARG A 48 4.53 19.45 19.66
N ASP A 49 5.19 20.33 18.92
CA ASP A 49 4.57 21.55 18.41
C ASP A 49 3.51 21.22 17.36
N PHE A 50 3.79 20.26 16.48
CA PHE A 50 2.84 19.76 15.51
C PHE A 50 1.64 19.06 16.19
N ALA A 51 1.88 18.24 17.22
CA ALA A 51 0.82 17.56 17.98
C ALA A 51 -0.20 18.56 18.59
N ARG A 52 0.23 19.79 18.92
CA ARG A 52 -0.68 20.83 19.43
C ARG A 52 -1.63 21.37 18.36
N GLN A 53 -1.27 21.24 17.08
CA GLN A 53 -2.04 21.76 15.94
C GLN A 53 -2.99 20.72 15.36
N VAL A 54 -2.79 19.43 15.65
CA VAL A 54 -3.60 18.32 15.12
C VAL A 54 -4.93 18.23 15.86
N PRO A 55 -6.08 18.32 15.16
CA PRO A 55 -7.40 18.27 15.78
C PRO A 55 -7.79 16.87 16.25
N ASP A 56 -7.34 15.81 15.57
CA ASP A 56 -7.68 14.43 15.91
C ASP A 56 -6.95 13.96 17.18
N PRO A 57 -7.68 13.57 18.24
CA PRO A 57 -7.07 13.15 19.50
C PRO A 57 -6.22 11.87 19.38
N HIS A 58 -6.52 10.99 18.42
CA HIS A 58 -5.75 9.76 18.21
C HIS A 58 -4.41 10.07 17.51
N GLU A 59 -4.41 10.93 16.52
CA GLU A 59 -3.20 11.40 15.84
C GLU A 59 -2.32 12.20 16.82
N LYS A 60 -2.91 13.10 17.60
CA LYS A 60 -2.21 13.84 18.64
C LYS A 60 -1.51 12.91 19.63
N ALA A 61 -2.23 11.89 20.17
CA ALA A 61 -1.66 10.93 21.10
C ALA A 61 -0.52 10.11 20.50
N LEU A 62 -0.56 9.85 19.17
CA LEU A 62 0.52 9.18 18.45
C LEU A 62 1.77 10.07 18.34
N LEU A 63 1.60 11.34 17.96
CA LEU A 63 2.68 12.32 17.85
C LEU A 63 3.37 12.57 19.19
N GLU A 64 2.61 12.64 20.27
CA GLU A 64 3.14 12.77 21.64
C GLU A 64 4.02 11.58 22.05
N ARG A 65 3.81 10.39 21.44
CA ARG A 65 4.64 9.22 21.65
C ARG A 65 5.87 9.15 20.73
N GLY A 66 6.05 10.11 19.84
CA GLY A 66 7.15 10.11 18.86
C GLY A 66 8.52 9.97 19.51
N GLN A 67 8.76 10.65 20.66
CA GLN A 67 10.02 10.51 21.41
C GLN A 67 10.27 9.06 21.84
N ALA A 68 9.26 8.37 22.37
CA ALA A 68 9.42 6.98 22.79
C ALA A 68 9.76 6.05 21.62
N CYS A 69 9.28 6.36 20.41
CA CYS A 69 9.64 5.64 19.19
C CYS A 69 11.09 5.87 18.78
N LEU A 70 11.57 7.12 18.86
CA LEU A 70 12.95 7.47 18.60
C LEU A 70 13.90 6.79 19.60
N ASP A 71 13.56 6.81 20.88
CA ASP A 71 14.32 6.11 21.94
C ASP A 71 14.32 4.60 21.73
N ALA A 72 13.24 4.02 21.20
CA ALA A 72 13.19 2.61 20.84
C ALA A 72 14.09 2.31 19.64
N LEU A 73 14.12 3.18 18.64
CA LEU A 73 14.99 3.06 17.47
C LEU A 73 16.47 3.06 17.86
N THR A 74 16.90 3.96 18.76
CA THR A 74 18.30 4.03 19.20
C THR A 74 18.78 2.79 19.95
N ARG A 75 17.86 2.02 20.54
CA ARG A 75 18.16 0.74 21.21
C ARG A 75 18.24 -0.47 20.29
N MET A 76 17.91 -0.31 19.01
CA MET A 76 18.02 -1.38 18.01
C MET A 76 19.46 -1.54 17.52
N THR A 77 19.73 -2.65 16.83
CA THR A 77 21.03 -2.86 16.18
C THR A 77 21.23 -1.84 15.04
N GLU A 78 22.47 -1.55 14.68
CA GLU A 78 22.77 -0.65 13.55
C GLU A 78 22.11 -1.14 12.24
N ALA A 79 22.10 -2.46 12.02
CA ALA A 79 21.45 -3.06 10.84
C ALA A 79 19.94 -2.83 10.83
N ASP A 80 19.26 -2.95 11.99
CA ASP A 80 17.82 -2.65 12.10
C ASP A 80 17.56 -1.17 11.89
N GLN A 81 18.36 -0.30 12.52
CA GLN A 81 18.24 1.15 12.34
C GLN A 81 18.39 1.56 10.87
N ALA A 82 19.40 1.01 10.19
CA ALA A 82 19.64 1.29 8.77
C ALA A 82 18.45 0.84 7.90
N ALA A 83 17.92 -0.37 8.14
CA ALA A 83 16.76 -0.87 7.41
C ALA A 83 15.50 -0.01 7.63
N ILE A 84 15.25 0.43 8.88
CA ILE A 84 14.12 1.28 9.22
C ILE A 84 14.27 2.66 8.58
N ARG A 85 15.44 3.30 8.65
CA ARG A 85 15.66 4.59 8.00
C ARG A 85 15.43 4.51 6.49
N GLN A 86 16.00 3.49 5.84
CA GLN A 86 15.86 3.33 4.39
C GLN A 86 14.39 3.21 3.95
N VAL A 87 13.55 2.44 4.66
CA VAL A 87 12.13 2.31 4.29
C VAL A 87 11.36 3.59 4.60
N LEU A 88 11.68 4.30 5.67
CA LEU A 88 11.05 5.58 6.00
C LEU A 88 11.36 6.65 4.94
N ASP A 89 12.62 6.75 4.49
CA ASP A 89 13.02 7.66 3.42
C ASP A 89 12.22 7.42 2.14
N ALA A 90 12.08 6.15 1.75
CA ALA A 90 11.30 5.80 0.58
C ALA A 90 9.83 6.20 0.74
N ILE A 91 9.21 5.90 1.88
CA ILE A 91 7.80 6.21 2.15
C ILE A 91 7.58 7.72 2.16
N VAL A 92 8.42 8.48 2.87
CA VAL A 92 8.33 9.95 2.94
C VAL A 92 8.48 10.58 1.55
N ALA A 93 9.45 10.09 0.75
CA ALA A 93 9.62 10.55 -0.62
C ALA A 93 8.37 10.28 -1.49
N GLY A 94 7.75 9.10 -1.33
CA GLY A 94 6.53 8.73 -2.05
C GLY A 94 5.32 9.58 -1.63
N GLN A 95 5.14 9.82 -0.34
CA GLN A 95 4.06 10.66 0.19
C GLN A 95 4.23 12.11 -0.23
N ARG A 96 5.46 12.65 -0.15
CA ARG A 96 5.76 14.00 -0.64
C ARG A 96 5.45 14.14 -2.13
N TRP A 97 5.85 13.15 -2.94
CA TRP A 97 5.50 13.13 -4.36
C TRP A 97 3.99 13.12 -4.56
N ASP A 98 3.25 12.31 -3.80
CA ASP A 98 1.79 12.18 -3.87
C ASP A 98 1.09 13.53 -3.63
N LEU A 99 1.48 14.23 -2.57
CA LEU A 99 0.95 15.55 -2.24
C LEU A 99 1.27 16.57 -3.34
N LEU A 100 2.53 16.67 -3.76
CA LEU A 100 2.95 17.66 -4.74
C LEU A 100 2.36 17.42 -6.14
N MET A 101 2.17 16.15 -6.54
CA MET A 101 1.67 15.81 -7.88
C MET A 101 0.16 15.86 -7.97
N LEU A 102 -0.56 15.62 -6.88
CA LEU A 102 -2.01 15.57 -6.90
C LEU A 102 -2.66 16.90 -6.52
N ASP A 103 -1.98 17.76 -5.79
CA ASP A 103 -2.44 19.11 -5.48
C ASP A 103 -2.19 20.11 -6.63
N ASP A 104 -1.17 19.86 -7.45
CA ASP A 104 -0.89 20.71 -8.63
C ASP A 104 -1.76 20.27 -9.82
N ALA A 105 -2.84 21.04 -10.06
CA ALA A 105 -3.76 20.80 -11.17
C ALA A 105 -3.08 20.77 -12.54
N GLN A 106 -1.90 21.42 -12.69
CA GLN A 106 -1.17 21.47 -13.94
C GLN A 106 -0.20 20.30 -14.14
N ARG A 107 0.25 19.68 -13.06
CA ARG A 107 1.26 18.63 -13.13
C ARG A 107 0.65 17.24 -13.28
N GLY A 108 -0.16 16.79 -12.36
CA GLY A 108 -0.72 15.41 -12.38
C GLY A 108 0.34 14.33 -12.64
N VAL A 109 -0.06 13.09 -12.65
CA VAL A 109 0.82 11.96 -13.02
C VAL A 109 1.02 11.94 -14.53
N GLN A 110 2.26 12.00 -15.00
CA GLN A 110 2.57 12.07 -16.42
C GLN A 110 2.81 10.71 -17.05
N THR A 111 3.58 9.85 -16.37
CA THR A 111 4.07 8.60 -16.95
C THR A 111 3.77 7.38 -16.05
N ARG A 112 3.72 6.21 -16.69
CA ARG A 112 3.65 4.92 -15.98
C ARG A 112 4.85 4.71 -15.05
N ALA A 113 6.01 5.20 -15.43
CA ALA A 113 7.22 5.09 -14.60
C ALA A 113 7.09 5.87 -13.28
N GLU A 114 6.39 7.00 -13.27
CA GLU A 114 6.10 7.74 -12.03
C GLU A 114 5.19 6.96 -11.10
N VAL A 115 4.13 6.32 -11.62
CA VAL A 115 3.28 5.44 -10.82
C VAL A 115 4.06 4.25 -10.29
N ASP A 116 4.93 3.66 -11.10
CA ASP A 116 5.75 2.52 -10.71
C ASP A 116 6.72 2.88 -9.58
N ARG A 117 7.38 4.03 -9.69
CA ARG A 117 8.25 4.60 -8.64
C ARG A 117 7.47 4.89 -7.38
N TYR A 118 6.31 5.56 -7.47
CA TYR A 118 5.47 5.87 -6.33
C TYR A 118 5.02 4.60 -5.58
N THR A 119 4.50 3.61 -6.31
CA THR A 119 4.05 2.36 -5.71
C THR A 119 5.19 1.58 -5.06
N TRP A 120 6.41 1.66 -5.62
CA TRP A 120 7.60 1.13 -4.96
C TRP A 120 7.93 1.91 -3.69
N GLN A 121 7.95 3.24 -3.74
CA GLN A 121 8.29 4.09 -2.60
C GLN A 121 7.37 3.82 -1.40
N VAL A 122 6.05 3.80 -1.60
CA VAL A 122 5.10 3.69 -0.48
C VAL A 122 4.78 2.26 -0.05
N ALA A 123 5.08 1.25 -0.87
CA ALA A 123 4.71 -0.13 -0.57
C ALA A 123 5.73 -1.18 -1.00
N GLY A 124 6.37 -1.05 -2.17
CA GLY A 124 7.42 -1.96 -2.59
C GLY A 124 8.61 -1.97 -1.64
N SER A 125 9.05 -0.79 -1.19
CA SER A 125 10.09 -0.62 -0.18
C SER A 125 9.75 -1.31 1.15
N VAL A 126 8.46 -1.36 1.52
CA VAL A 126 7.98 -2.08 2.70
C VAL A 126 8.13 -3.59 2.52
N GLY A 127 7.89 -4.12 1.32
CA GLY A 127 8.12 -5.53 0.98
C GLY A 127 9.60 -5.91 1.09
N GLU A 128 10.51 -5.05 0.60
CA GLU A 128 11.95 -5.22 0.78
C GLU A 128 12.37 -5.14 2.25
N PHE A 129 11.84 -4.17 2.99
CA PHE A 129 12.09 -4.02 4.42
C PHE A 129 11.65 -5.26 5.20
N TRP A 130 10.44 -5.77 4.96
CA TRP A 130 9.96 -7.00 5.58
C TRP A 130 10.89 -8.18 5.32
N THR A 131 11.32 -8.35 4.08
CA THR A 131 12.24 -9.41 3.66
C THR A 131 13.60 -9.29 4.37
N ARG A 132 14.13 -8.07 4.44
CA ARG A 132 15.39 -7.77 5.15
C ARG A 132 15.30 -8.07 6.64
N MET A 133 14.22 -7.68 7.30
CA MET A 133 13.99 -7.97 8.71
C MET A 133 13.89 -9.47 8.98
N CYS A 134 13.24 -10.22 8.08
CA CYS A 134 13.22 -11.68 8.16
C CYS A 134 14.63 -12.26 8.03
N ALA A 135 15.43 -11.78 7.09
CA ALA A 135 16.81 -12.24 6.88
C ALA A 135 17.74 -11.91 8.08
N LEU A 136 17.54 -10.78 8.74
CA LEU A 136 18.33 -10.38 9.90
C LEU A 136 17.98 -11.19 11.17
N HIS A 137 16.73 -11.61 11.33
CA HIS A 137 16.25 -12.11 12.61
C HIS A 137 15.75 -13.55 12.62
N LEU A 138 15.57 -14.18 11.47
CA LEU A 138 15.04 -15.54 11.36
C LEU A 138 16.03 -16.47 10.68
N ARG A 139 16.19 -17.68 11.23
CA ARG A 139 16.93 -18.76 10.58
C ARG A 139 15.94 -19.61 9.78
N ASP A 140 16.42 -20.16 8.69
CA ASP A 140 15.66 -21.14 7.85
C ASP A 140 14.23 -20.66 7.54
N TRP A 141 14.07 -19.34 7.32
CA TRP A 141 12.76 -18.72 7.16
C TRP A 141 12.20 -18.81 5.73
N HIS A 142 13.01 -19.20 4.75
CA HIS A 142 12.62 -19.34 3.34
C HIS A 142 13.37 -20.48 2.65
N ALA A 143 12.79 -20.98 1.56
CA ALA A 143 13.45 -21.80 0.56
C ALA A 143 13.79 -20.95 -0.68
N GLY A 144 14.97 -21.12 -1.25
CA GLY A 144 15.41 -20.42 -2.46
C GLY A 144 16.41 -19.29 -2.21
N ALA A 145 16.58 -18.39 -3.19
CA ALA A 145 17.53 -17.30 -3.13
C ALA A 145 16.91 -16.04 -2.49
N THR A 146 17.60 -15.43 -1.53
CA THR A 146 17.13 -14.20 -0.85
C THR A 146 16.90 -13.05 -1.84
N ALA A 147 17.70 -12.95 -2.91
CA ALA A 147 17.53 -11.92 -3.93
C ALA A 147 16.18 -12.01 -4.66
N GLU A 148 15.70 -13.22 -4.94
CA GLU A 148 14.37 -13.43 -5.54
C GLU A 148 13.26 -13.01 -4.57
N LEU A 149 13.39 -13.33 -3.28
CA LEU A 149 12.43 -12.91 -2.27
C LEU A 149 12.38 -11.38 -2.13
N MET A 150 13.52 -10.70 -2.20
CA MET A 150 13.56 -9.23 -2.21
C MET A 150 12.75 -8.67 -3.39
N GLN A 151 12.95 -9.20 -4.59
CA GLN A 151 12.23 -8.77 -5.78
C GLN A 151 10.73 -9.09 -5.68
N TRP A 152 10.37 -10.31 -5.27
CA TRP A 152 8.95 -10.67 -5.08
C TRP A 152 8.29 -9.86 -3.97
N GLY A 153 9.00 -9.58 -2.87
CA GLY A 153 8.51 -8.72 -1.80
C GLY A 153 8.21 -7.30 -2.28
N ALA A 154 9.14 -6.70 -3.04
CA ALA A 154 8.96 -5.39 -3.66
C ALA A 154 7.76 -5.38 -4.64
N ASN A 155 7.70 -6.35 -5.55
CA ASN A 155 6.60 -6.47 -6.51
C ASN A 155 5.26 -6.67 -5.81
N TYR A 156 5.24 -7.49 -4.76
CA TYR A 156 4.03 -7.71 -3.96
C TYR A 156 3.53 -6.42 -3.31
N GLY A 157 4.40 -5.64 -2.68
CA GLY A 157 4.05 -4.33 -2.14
C GLY A 157 3.47 -3.41 -3.22
N LYS A 158 4.15 -3.28 -4.36
CA LYS A 158 3.66 -2.52 -5.52
C LYS A 158 2.28 -2.99 -5.98
N GLY A 159 2.04 -4.31 -6.02
CA GLY A 159 0.77 -4.91 -6.39
C GLY A 159 -0.36 -4.52 -5.44
N LEU A 160 -0.11 -4.51 -4.14
CA LEU A 160 -1.08 -4.07 -3.12
C LEU A 160 -1.40 -2.58 -3.27
N GLN A 161 -0.41 -1.74 -3.55
CA GLN A 161 -0.64 -0.31 -3.73
C GLN A 161 -1.39 0.00 -5.04
N ARG A 162 -1.05 -0.68 -6.14
CA ARG A 162 -1.84 -0.55 -7.40
C ARG A 162 -3.29 -1.00 -7.20
N LEU A 163 -3.51 -2.05 -6.42
CA LEU A 163 -4.86 -2.48 -6.05
C LEU A 163 -5.60 -1.40 -5.26
N ASN A 164 -4.94 -0.73 -4.31
CA ASN A 164 -5.52 0.38 -3.56
C ASN A 164 -5.91 1.52 -4.50
N ILE A 165 -5.04 1.92 -5.43
CA ILE A 165 -5.35 2.94 -6.45
C ILE A 165 -6.62 2.56 -7.24
N LEU A 166 -6.71 1.33 -7.73
CA LEU A 166 -7.88 0.86 -8.49
C LEU A 166 -9.15 0.81 -7.63
N ARG A 167 -9.05 0.38 -6.38
CA ARG A 167 -10.18 0.26 -5.45
C ARG A 167 -10.74 1.63 -5.05
N ASP A 168 -9.85 2.58 -4.82
CA ASP A 168 -10.20 3.90 -4.29
C ASP A 168 -10.40 4.94 -5.40
N ALA A 169 -10.23 4.55 -6.70
CA ALA A 169 -10.31 5.42 -7.86
C ALA A 169 -11.59 6.26 -7.93
N HIS A 170 -12.76 5.69 -7.53
CA HIS A 170 -14.03 6.42 -7.49
C HIS A 170 -13.95 7.66 -6.58
N ARG A 171 -13.36 7.52 -5.39
CA ARG A 171 -13.23 8.61 -4.41
C ARG A 171 -12.14 9.59 -4.83
N ASP A 172 -11.00 9.07 -5.27
CA ASP A 172 -9.87 9.89 -5.65
C ASP A 172 -10.19 10.77 -6.86
N LEU A 173 -10.78 10.20 -7.92
CA LEU A 173 -11.22 10.95 -9.11
C LEU A 173 -12.32 11.96 -8.77
N HIS A 174 -13.28 11.61 -7.90
CA HIS A 174 -14.30 12.55 -7.45
C HIS A 174 -13.67 13.75 -6.72
N ALA A 175 -12.61 13.53 -5.94
CA ALA A 175 -11.82 14.56 -5.27
C ALA A 175 -10.83 15.30 -6.21
N GLY A 176 -10.76 14.95 -7.49
CA GLY A 176 -9.82 15.53 -8.45
C GLY A 176 -8.43 14.87 -8.45
N ARG A 177 -8.24 13.76 -7.76
CA ARG A 177 -6.97 13.03 -7.68
C ARG A 177 -6.96 11.91 -8.72
N CYS A 178 -6.02 11.96 -9.67
CA CYS A 178 -5.93 10.98 -10.75
C CYS A 178 -4.53 10.35 -10.79
N TYR A 179 -4.48 9.03 -10.56
CA TYR A 179 -3.25 8.25 -10.66
C TYR A 179 -3.03 7.63 -12.06
N PHE A 180 -4.00 7.78 -12.97
CA PHE A 180 -3.81 7.33 -14.34
C PHE A 180 -2.89 8.31 -15.08
N PRO A 181 -1.78 7.83 -15.70
CA PRO A 181 -0.82 8.70 -16.37
C PRO A 181 -1.43 9.45 -17.54
N ALA A 182 -1.02 10.71 -17.71
CA ALA A 182 -1.46 11.53 -18.82
C ALA A 182 -1.13 10.89 -20.18
N GLU A 183 0.03 10.24 -20.32
CA GLU A 183 0.41 9.51 -21.52
C GLU A 183 -0.56 8.38 -21.88
N GLU A 184 -1.12 7.69 -20.89
CA GLU A 184 -2.07 6.59 -21.09
C GLU A 184 -3.50 7.13 -21.36
N LEU A 185 -3.89 8.22 -20.69
CA LEU A 185 -5.18 8.88 -20.92
C LEU A 185 -5.26 9.48 -22.30
N ALA A 186 -4.17 10.09 -22.79
CA ALA A 186 -4.09 10.70 -24.13
C ALA A 186 -4.36 9.68 -25.24
N LEU A 187 -3.95 8.41 -25.09
CA LEU A 187 -4.25 7.34 -26.04
C LEU A 187 -5.77 7.05 -26.16
N LEU A 188 -6.55 7.51 -25.20
CA LEU A 188 -8.00 7.37 -25.16
C LEU A 188 -8.73 8.68 -25.44
N ASP A 189 -8.03 9.72 -25.93
CA ASP A 189 -8.48 11.11 -26.03
C ASP A 189 -9.12 11.61 -24.73
N LEU A 190 -8.53 11.30 -23.61
CA LEU A 190 -8.91 11.74 -22.27
C LEU A 190 -7.75 12.51 -21.66
N ASP A 191 -8.08 13.40 -20.76
CA ASP A 191 -7.17 14.01 -19.81
C ASP A 191 -7.72 13.82 -18.40
N ARG A 192 -6.94 14.24 -17.40
CA ARG A 192 -7.28 14.15 -15.98
C ARG A 192 -8.61 14.86 -15.68
N ASP A 193 -8.76 16.09 -16.12
CA ASP A 193 -9.90 16.94 -15.76
C ASP A 193 -11.18 16.39 -16.35
N ARG A 194 -11.14 16.00 -17.62
CA ARG A 194 -12.27 15.36 -18.30
C ARG A 194 -12.67 14.05 -17.62
N LEU A 195 -11.70 13.25 -17.15
CA LEU A 195 -11.99 12.01 -16.45
C LEU A 195 -12.62 12.29 -15.07
N CYS A 196 -12.09 13.24 -14.32
CA CYS A 196 -12.64 13.63 -13.01
C CYS A 196 -14.07 14.19 -13.15
N ASP A 197 -14.30 15.03 -14.16
CA ASP A 197 -15.63 15.59 -14.43
C ASP A 197 -16.62 14.51 -14.87
N ALA A 198 -16.19 13.55 -15.67
CA ALA A 198 -17.01 12.40 -16.06
C ALA A 198 -17.43 11.55 -14.84
N VAL A 199 -16.53 11.36 -13.85
CA VAL A 199 -16.89 10.67 -12.60
C VAL A 199 -17.89 11.47 -11.78
N ARG A 200 -17.72 12.78 -11.65
CA ARG A 200 -18.64 13.67 -10.91
C ARG A 200 -20.03 13.75 -11.57
N ALA A 201 -20.08 13.69 -12.90
CA ALA A 201 -21.31 13.78 -13.69
C ALA A 201 -21.99 12.43 -13.98
N ASP A 202 -21.42 11.29 -13.55
CA ASP A 202 -21.85 9.92 -13.95
C ASP A 202 -21.90 9.78 -15.50
N ASP A 203 -20.94 10.36 -16.23
CA ASP A 203 -20.86 10.25 -17.69
C ASP A 203 -20.29 8.88 -18.10
N ARG A 204 -21.17 7.93 -18.23
CA ARG A 204 -20.84 6.53 -18.56
C ARG A 204 -20.24 6.35 -19.94
N LEU A 205 -20.52 7.26 -20.89
CA LEU A 205 -19.96 7.19 -22.24
C LEU A 205 -18.46 7.53 -22.21
N VAL A 206 -18.09 8.57 -21.48
CA VAL A 206 -16.69 8.92 -21.28
C VAL A 206 -15.98 7.84 -20.46
N LEU A 207 -16.59 7.39 -19.36
CA LEU A 207 -16.00 6.34 -18.52
C LEU A 207 -15.81 5.00 -19.24
N ALA A 208 -16.67 4.66 -20.19
CA ALA A 208 -16.51 3.44 -20.99
C ALA A 208 -15.21 3.45 -21.82
N ARG A 209 -14.70 4.62 -22.18
CA ARG A 209 -13.41 4.75 -22.92
C ARG A 209 -12.22 4.31 -22.07
N LEU A 210 -12.34 4.37 -20.74
CA LEU A 210 -11.26 3.92 -19.82
C LEU A 210 -11.16 2.39 -19.67
N ALA A 211 -12.14 1.62 -20.17
CA ALA A 211 -12.21 0.17 -19.98
C ALA A 211 -10.93 -0.59 -20.42
N PRO A 212 -10.31 -0.29 -21.57
CA PRO A 212 -9.06 -0.96 -21.96
C PRO A 212 -7.92 -0.70 -20.99
N LEU A 213 -7.77 0.55 -20.52
CA LEU A 213 -6.76 0.95 -19.57
C LEU A 213 -6.96 0.27 -18.22
N LEU A 214 -8.20 0.21 -17.70
CA LEU A 214 -8.52 -0.51 -16.47
C LEU A 214 -8.18 -1.99 -16.58
N THR A 215 -8.46 -2.62 -17.72
CA THR A 215 -8.14 -4.03 -17.97
C THR A 215 -6.64 -4.27 -17.92
N GLU A 216 -5.85 -3.43 -18.55
CA GLU A 216 -4.38 -3.54 -18.52
C GLU A 216 -3.81 -3.29 -17.12
N TRP A 217 -4.30 -2.28 -16.40
CA TRP A 217 -3.90 -2.02 -15.03
C TRP A 217 -4.22 -3.19 -14.09
N GLN A 218 -5.40 -3.79 -14.26
CA GLN A 218 -5.81 -4.97 -13.49
C GLN A 218 -4.93 -6.19 -13.81
N ARG A 219 -4.54 -6.38 -15.08
CA ARG A 219 -3.62 -7.45 -15.51
C ARG A 219 -2.23 -7.28 -14.88
N LEU A 220 -1.69 -6.06 -14.90
CA LEU A 220 -0.40 -5.74 -14.28
C LEU A 220 -0.46 -5.92 -12.74
N THR A 221 -1.56 -5.51 -12.13
CA THR A 221 -1.77 -5.70 -10.69
C THR A 221 -1.81 -7.17 -10.30
N GLU A 222 -2.48 -8.02 -11.11
CA GLU A 222 -2.50 -9.46 -10.87
C GLU A 222 -1.10 -10.08 -10.96
N ALA A 223 -0.31 -9.69 -11.95
CA ALA A 223 1.06 -10.19 -12.09
C ALA A 223 1.92 -9.86 -10.85
N LEU A 224 1.81 -8.64 -10.33
CA LEU A 224 2.51 -8.22 -9.12
C LEU A 224 2.00 -8.94 -7.86
N LEU A 225 0.68 -9.17 -7.73
CA LEU A 225 0.10 -9.95 -6.64
C LEU A 225 0.49 -11.44 -6.74
N HIS A 226 0.70 -11.97 -7.95
CA HIS A 226 1.18 -13.34 -8.15
C HIS A 226 2.61 -13.50 -7.60
N ASP A 227 3.46 -12.47 -7.67
CA ASP A 227 4.75 -12.49 -6.97
C ASP A 227 4.57 -12.52 -5.44
N GLY A 228 3.48 -11.94 -4.91
CA GLY A 228 3.10 -12.09 -3.51
C GLY A 228 2.72 -13.53 -3.14
N LEU A 229 2.09 -14.28 -4.04
CA LEU A 229 1.84 -15.71 -3.86
C LEU A 229 3.17 -16.49 -3.87
N ARG A 230 4.05 -16.24 -4.85
CA ARG A 230 5.40 -16.87 -4.91
C ARG A 230 6.18 -16.60 -3.63
N TYR A 231 6.19 -15.34 -3.18
CA TYR A 231 6.81 -14.96 -1.91
C TYR A 231 6.25 -15.79 -0.75
N SER A 232 4.93 -15.87 -0.63
CA SER A 232 4.27 -16.63 0.45
C SER A 232 4.56 -18.13 0.38
N LEU A 233 4.66 -18.70 -0.80
CA LEU A 233 5.02 -20.12 -1.01
C LEU A 233 6.47 -20.42 -0.62
N ALA A 234 7.40 -19.49 -0.86
CA ALA A 234 8.81 -19.63 -0.53
C ALA A 234 9.09 -19.52 0.98
N LEU A 235 8.17 -18.95 1.77
CA LEU A 235 8.37 -18.80 3.21
C LEU A 235 8.26 -20.12 3.94
N CYS A 236 9.15 -20.34 4.92
CA CYS A 236 9.09 -21.41 5.88
C CYS A 236 8.41 -20.93 7.17
N GLY A 237 7.69 -21.83 7.82
CA GLY A 237 7.01 -21.51 9.07
C GLY A 237 5.59 -20.95 8.88
N ARG A 238 4.65 -21.62 9.54
CA ARG A 238 3.20 -21.40 9.38
C ARG A 238 2.76 -19.95 9.63
N ARG A 239 3.31 -19.30 10.68
CA ARG A 239 2.91 -17.94 11.07
C ARG A 239 3.34 -16.91 10.03
N LEU A 240 4.59 -17.02 9.56
CA LEU A 240 5.15 -16.08 8.57
C LEU A 240 4.43 -16.21 7.25
N ARG A 241 4.22 -17.44 6.79
CA ARG A 241 3.49 -17.78 5.57
C ARG A 241 2.04 -17.25 5.62
N LEU A 242 1.34 -17.46 6.74
CA LEU A 242 -0.01 -16.96 6.92
C LEU A 242 -0.06 -15.43 6.87
N ALA A 243 0.82 -14.75 7.59
CA ALA A 243 0.88 -13.29 7.62
C ALA A 243 1.11 -12.68 6.23
N SER A 244 1.94 -13.32 5.41
CA SER A 244 2.21 -12.86 4.04
C SER A 244 1.11 -13.24 3.05
N ALA A 245 0.50 -14.41 3.18
CA ALA A 245 -0.54 -14.88 2.27
C ALA A 245 -1.88 -14.14 2.42
N LEU A 246 -2.23 -13.70 3.63
CA LEU A 246 -3.53 -13.08 3.89
C LEU A 246 -3.81 -11.84 3.04
N PRO A 247 -2.94 -10.81 2.99
CA PRO A 247 -3.19 -9.65 2.16
C PRO A 247 -3.19 -10.00 0.67
N CYS A 248 -2.36 -10.96 0.24
CA CYS A 248 -2.31 -11.45 -1.13
C CYS A 248 -3.66 -12.04 -1.58
N LEU A 249 -4.23 -12.94 -0.80
CA LEU A 249 -5.50 -13.59 -1.11
C LEU A 249 -6.70 -12.65 -1.03
N ILE A 250 -6.69 -11.72 -0.09
CA ILE A 250 -7.68 -10.63 -0.04
C ILE A 250 -7.52 -9.73 -1.26
N GLY A 251 -6.28 -9.44 -1.65
CA GLY A 251 -5.95 -8.61 -2.80
C GLY A 251 -6.48 -9.19 -4.11
N ILE A 252 -6.17 -10.46 -4.41
CA ILE A 252 -6.65 -11.08 -5.64
C ILE A 252 -8.18 -11.19 -5.70
N ARG A 253 -8.83 -11.44 -4.56
CA ARG A 253 -10.29 -11.46 -4.50
C ARG A 253 -10.89 -10.07 -4.74
N THR A 254 -10.30 -9.03 -4.17
CA THR A 254 -10.72 -7.63 -4.40
C THR A 254 -10.53 -7.25 -5.87
N LEU A 255 -9.42 -7.63 -6.48
CA LEU A 255 -9.14 -7.39 -7.90
C LEU A 255 -10.18 -8.08 -8.81
N THR A 256 -10.60 -9.28 -8.46
CA THR A 256 -11.65 -10.02 -9.18
C THR A 256 -13.00 -9.27 -9.11
N LEU A 257 -13.34 -8.71 -7.94
CA LEU A 257 -14.56 -7.90 -7.82
C LEU A 257 -14.48 -6.59 -8.61
N LEU A 258 -13.31 -5.95 -8.67
CA LEU A 258 -13.08 -4.76 -9.51
C LEU A 258 -13.23 -5.08 -11.00
N ARG A 259 -12.74 -6.24 -11.45
CA ARG A 259 -12.95 -6.74 -12.82
C ARG A 259 -14.42 -6.94 -13.16
N GLN A 260 -15.18 -7.54 -12.24
CA GLN A 260 -16.61 -7.75 -12.42
C GLN A 260 -17.41 -6.43 -12.47
N ALA A 261 -16.97 -5.44 -11.71
CA ALA A 261 -17.59 -4.11 -11.71
C ALA A 261 -17.24 -3.30 -12.98
N GLY A 262 -16.10 -3.59 -13.62
CA GLY A 262 -15.63 -2.82 -14.77
C GLY A 262 -15.53 -1.32 -14.48
N THR A 263 -16.00 -0.49 -15.40
CA THR A 263 -16.02 0.97 -15.23
C THR A 263 -16.97 1.46 -14.14
N GLN A 264 -17.93 0.62 -13.69
CA GLN A 264 -18.80 0.95 -12.56
C GLN A 264 -18.00 1.10 -11.24
N ALA A 265 -16.81 0.49 -11.14
CA ALA A 265 -15.89 0.69 -10.02
C ALA A 265 -15.40 2.14 -9.90
N LEU A 266 -15.48 2.95 -10.96
CA LEU A 266 -15.15 4.38 -10.94
C LEU A 266 -16.27 5.25 -10.36
N LEU A 267 -17.46 4.70 -10.20
CA LEU A 267 -18.66 5.41 -9.72
C LEU A 267 -19.09 4.94 -8.33
N SER A 268 -18.62 3.79 -7.87
CA SER A 268 -19.05 3.22 -6.61
C SER A 268 -17.96 2.42 -5.91
N HIS A 269 -18.00 2.41 -4.59
CA HIS A 269 -17.04 1.66 -3.78
C HIS A 269 -17.25 0.15 -3.92
N VAL A 270 -16.21 -0.55 -4.40
CA VAL A 270 -16.19 -2.01 -4.47
C VAL A 270 -15.61 -2.56 -3.16
N LYS A 271 -16.46 -3.20 -2.36
CA LYS A 271 -16.08 -3.73 -1.05
C LYS A 271 -16.14 -5.26 -1.02
N LEU A 272 -15.07 -5.87 -0.52
CA LEU A 272 -15.07 -7.31 -0.23
C LEU A 272 -15.89 -7.61 1.04
N PRO A 273 -16.99 -8.39 0.95
CA PRO A 273 -17.82 -8.71 2.10
C PRO A 273 -17.07 -9.51 3.16
N ARG A 274 -17.27 -9.22 4.44
CA ARG A 274 -16.63 -9.94 5.57
C ARG A 274 -16.84 -11.46 5.53
N ARG A 275 -17.97 -11.92 5.01
CA ARG A 275 -18.28 -13.35 4.81
C ARG A 275 -17.31 -14.01 3.81
N GLU A 276 -16.94 -13.30 2.74
CA GLU A 276 -15.98 -13.80 1.75
C GLU A 276 -14.56 -13.82 2.32
N VAL A 277 -14.17 -12.79 3.04
CA VAL A 277 -12.90 -12.79 3.79
C VAL A 277 -12.81 -14.02 4.68
N ARG A 278 -13.85 -14.29 5.48
CA ARG A 278 -13.88 -15.49 6.35
C ARG A 278 -13.78 -16.78 5.54
N ARG A 279 -14.48 -16.91 4.42
CA ARG A 279 -14.41 -18.10 3.55
C ARG A 279 -13.01 -18.36 3.00
N LEU A 280 -12.27 -17.29 2.65
CA LEU A 280 -10.90 -17.40 2.17
C LEU A 280 -9.92 -17.79 3.30
N LEU A 281 -10.14 -17.26 4.50
CA LEU A 281 -9.20 -17.40 5.61
C LEU A 281 -9.40 -18.67 6.44
N MET A 282 -10.65 -19.12 6.62
CA MET A 282 -10.95 -20.27 7.49
C MET A 282 -10.21 -21.55 7.10
N PRO A 283 -10.12 -21.96 5.81
CA PRO A 283 -9.35 -23.13 5.43
C PRO A 283 -7.87 -23.03 5.80
N LEU A 284 -7.26 -21.84 5.64
CA LEU A 284 -5.84 -21.61 5.95
C LEU A 284 -5.55 -21.68 7.46
N VAL A 285 -6.48 -21.19 8.27
CA VAL A 285 -6.35 -21.20 9.74
C VAL A 285 -6.52 -22.62 10.28
N LEU A 286 -7.50 -23.38 9.79
CA LEU A 286 -7.89 -24.68 10.32
C LEU A 286 -6.98 -25.82 9.86
N SER A 287 -6.62 -25.87 8.57
CA SER A 287 -5.90 -27.00 7.97
C SER A 287 -4.42 -26.79 7.73
N GLY A 288 -3.91 -25.61 8.10
CA GLY A 288 -2.51 -25.24 7.88
C GLY A 288 -2.31 -24.52 6.54
N VAL A 289 -1.16 -23.87 6.40
CA VAL A 289 -0.82 -23.02 5.23
C VAL A 289 0.10 -23.81 4.30
N SER A 290 -0.42 -24.93 3.73
CA SER A 290 0.33 -25.73 2.76
C SER A 290 0.34 -25.07 1.38
N ASP A 291 1.31 -25.42 0.53
CA ASP A 291 1.42 -24.91 -0.85
C ASP A 291 0.14 -25.19 -1.64
N ARG A 292 -0.38 -26.41 -1.52
CA ARG A 292 -1.62 -26.81 -2.18
C ARG A 292 -2.81 -25.93 -1.77
N GLN A 293 -2.90 -25.59 -0.50
CA GLN A 293 -4.00 -24.75 0.00
C GLN A 293 -3.86 -23.29 -0.40
N LEU A 294 -2.65 -22.74 -0.37
CA LEU A 294 -2.40 -21.38 -0.86
C LEU A 294 -2.75 -21.26 -2.33
N GLN A 295 -2.32 -22.22 -3.15
CA GLN A 295 -2.62 -22.26 -4.57
C GLN A 295 -4.13 -22.42 -4.82
N ALA A 296 -4.80 -23.29 -4.09
CA ALA A 296 -6.25 -23.48 -4.18
C ALA A 296 -7.01 -22.21 -3.79
N SER A 297 -6.58 -21.51 -2.73
CA SER A 297 -7.19 -20.26 -2.27
C SER A 297 -6.96 -19.12 -3.27
N TRP A 298 -5.79 -19.05 -3.88
CA TRP A 298 -5.50 -18.11 -4.96
C TRP A 298 -6.43 -18.35 -6.16
N ASN A 299 -6.52 -19.59 -6.64
CA ASN A 299 -7.38 -19.96 -7.76
C ASN A 299 -8.88 -19.68 -7.44
N ALA A 300 -9.31 -19.95 -6.21
CA ALA A 300 -10.66 -19.60 -5.75
C ALA A 300 -10.90 -18.07 -5.72
N GLY A 301 -9.87 -17.29 -5.38
CA GLY A 301 -9.91 -15.83 -5.42
C GLY A 301 -10.14 -15.26 -6.81
N LEU A 302 -9.61 -15.92 -7.85
CA LEU A 302 -9.78 -15.56 -9.26
C LEU A 302 -11.17 -15.91 -9.82
N GLN A 303 -11.92 -16.82 -9.18
CA GLN A 303 -13.23 -17.22 -9.71
C GLN A 303 -14.27 -16.10 -9.57
N PRO A 304 -15.08 -15.88 -10.62
CA PRO A 304 -16.21 -14.96 -10.53
C PRO A 304 -17.14 -15.39 -9.39
N GLY A 305 -17.31 -14.52 -8.39
CA GLY A 305 -18.30 -14.75 -7.32
C GLY A 305 -19.69 -14.28 -7.75
N LYS A 306 -20.71 -14.53 -6.92
CA LYS A 306 -21.96 -13.77 -7.01
C LYS A 306 -21.58 -12.29 -6.87
N GLY A 307 -21.88 -11.50 -7.90
CA GLY A 307 -21.38 -10.15 -8.11
C GLY A 307 -21.36 -9.24 -6.87
N PRO A 308 -20.56 -8.18 -6.87
CA PRO A 308 -20.45 -7.27 -5.73
C PRO A 308 -21.83 -6.69 -5.41
N ALA A 309 -22.18 -6.64 -4.13
CA ALA A 309 -23.23 -5.75 -3.69
C ALA A 309 -22.70 -4.32 -3.89
N LEU A 310 -23.04 -3.71 -5.02
CA LEU A 310 -22.80 -2.30 -5.30
C LEU A 310 -23.62 -1.50 -4.29
N SER A 311 -23.01 -1.00 -3.25
CA SER A 311 -23.70 -0.07 -2.36
C SER A 311 -23.64 1.32 -2.97
N ALA A 312 -24.68 1.68 -3.70
CA ALA A 312 -25.01 3.06 -4.01
C ALA A 312 -25.44 3.76 -2.70
N ARG A 313 -24.49 4.30 -1.94
CA ARG A 313 -24.74 5.36 -0.96
C ARG A 313 -23.45 6.14 -0.79
N ILE A 314 -23.35 7.24 -1.50
CA ILE A 314 -22.62 8.41 -1.06
C ILE A 314 -23.48 8.99 0.06
N GLY A 315 -23.09 8.78 1.31
CA GLY A 315 -23.70 9.48 2.45
C GLY A 315 -23.29 10.96 2.38
N THR A 316 -24.28 11.80 2.38
CA THR A 316 -24.19 13.24 2.60
C THR A 316 -23.43 13.56 3.87
#